data_09ed7ba32795c33304389a2f6b9b6369
#
_entry.id   09ed7ba32795c33304389a2f6b9b6369
#
_cell.length_a   1.000
_cell.length_b   1.000
_cell.length_c   1.000
_cell.angle_alpha   90.00
_cell.angle_beta   90.00
_cell.angle_gamma   90.00
#
_symmetry.space_group_name_H-M   'P 1'
#
loop_
_entity.id
_entity.type
_entity.pdbx_description
1 polymer ?
#
loop_
_entity_poly.entity_id
_entity_poly.type
_entity_poly.pdbx_seq_one_letter_code
_entity_poly.pdbx_strand_id
1 'polypeptide(L)'
;MIIILHNYIHRFSNVVLENQHIYYPERNKELINSFLEFDSGLFLDLISHYGHYGVPVFVFLSGYGLVIKYEKKEVPLKFREFMKRHAGKLWLLLLPLLIPHFLILGIKDPSYFQEHWFDLALMTGFAGNLHPEPYIFHGPWWFFSLIVQLYIIYYAFYYLHCLYSCCTVKLLELSH
;
A
#
# COMPACT_ATOMS: atom_id res chain seq x y z
N MET A 1 6.62 -5.96 10.02
CA MET A 1 7.52 -5.52 11.11
C MET A 1 8.53 -4.47 10.64
N ILE A 2 9.32 -4.72 9.59
CA ILE A 2 10.37 -3.78 9.09
C ILE A 2 9.81 -2.39 8.76
N ILE A 3 8.68 -2.29 8.05
CA ILE A 3 8.03 -1.00 7.71
C ILE A 3 7.61 -0.22 8.97
N ILE A 4 7.12 -0.90 10.00
CA ILE A 4 6.71 -0.26 11.26
C ILE A 4 7.94 0.29 11.98
N LEU A 5 9.01 -0.49 12.06
CA LEU A 5 10.27 -0.07 12.67
C LEU A 5 10.90 1.10 11.90
N HIS A 6 10.91 1.05 10.58
CA HIS A 6 11.38 2.15 9.74
C HIS A 6 10.62 3.46 10.02
N ASN A 7 9.29 3.44 10.00
CA ASN A 7 8.49 4.62 10.30
C ASN A 7 8.67 5.11 11.74
N TYR A 8 8.87 4.20 12.70
CA TYR A 8 9.16 4.55 14.08
C TYR A 8 10.50 5.27 14.20
N ILE A 9 11.54 4.73 13.58
CA ILE A 9 12.89 5.33 13.59
C ILE A 9 12.86 6.73 13.01
N HIS A 10 12.23 6.94 11.84
CA HIS A 10 12.12 8.27 11.23
C HIS A 10 11.33 9.28 12.07
N ARG A 11 10.42 8.82 12.91
CA ARG A 11 9.56 9.72 13.71
C ARG A 11 10.10 10.02 15.09
N PHE A 12 10.87 9.11 15.69
CA PHE A 12 11.29 9.18 17.08
C PHE A 12 12.81 9.16 17.27
N SER A 13 13.60 8.98 16.22
CA SER A 13 15.05 9.10 16.25
C SER A 13 15.50 10.35 15.49
N ASN A 14 16.69 10.83 15.81
CA ASN A 14 17.34 11.95 15.11
C ASN A 14 17.95 11.51 13.76
N VAL A 15 17.61 10.34 13.25
CA VAL A 15 18.01 9.90 11.93
C VAL A 15 17.36 10.83 10.90
N VAL A 16 18.16 11.33 9.98
CA VAL A 16 17.78 12.35 8.99
C VAL A 16 16.44 12.03 8.33
N LEU A 17 15.53 13.01 8.34
CA LEU A 17 14.27 12.95 7.61
C LEU A 17 14.56 12.74 6.12
N GLU A 18 14.24 11.56 5.63
CA GLU A 18 14.41 11.22 4.22
C GLU A 18 13.22 11.70 3.40
N ASN A 19 13.50 12.50 2.38
CA ASN A 19 12.54 12.69 1.32
C ASN A 19 12.68 11.51 0.34
N GLN A 20 11.66 10.68 0.22
CA GLN A 20 11.65 9.47 -0.60
C GLN A 20 11.91 9.74 -2.10
N HIS A 21 11.83 10.99 -2.53
CA HIS A 21 11.99 11.41 -3.92
C HIS A 21 13.38 12.00 -4.22
N ILE A 22 14.24 12.14 -3.22
CA ILE A 22 15.56 12.73 -3.36
C ILE A 22 16.62 11.73 -2.92
N TYR A 23 17.60 11.52 -3.79
CA TYR A 23 18.77 10.70 -3.46
C TYR A 23 19.78 11.50 -2.64
N TYR A 24 20.12 11.00 -1.45
CA TYR A 24 21.12 11.58 -0.56
C TYR A 24 22.36 10.71 -0.50
N PRO A 25 23.45 11.07 -1.21
CA PRO A 25 24.69 10.27 -1.20
C PRO A 25 25.37 10.20 0.17
N GLU A 26 25.18 11.23 1.01
CA GLU A 26 25.71 11.30 2.38
C GLU A 26 25.21 10.13 3.23
N ARG A 27 23.95 9.77 3.07
CA ARG A 27 23.31 8.68 3.79
C ARG A 27 23.92 7.32 3.49
N ASN A 28 24.33 7.09 2.24
CA ASN A 28 25.07 5.87 1.89
C ASN A 28 26.44 5.83 2.52
N LYS A 29 27.11 6.98 2.65
CA LYS A 29 28.40 7.09 3.33
C LYS A 29 28.27 6.82 4.82
N GLU A 30 27.23 7.36 5.46
CA GLU A 30 26.91 7.11 6.88
C GLU A 30 26.67 5.61 7.11
N LEU A 31 25.85 4.96 6.31
CA LEU A 31 25.63 3.52 6.38
C LEU A 31 26.92 2.72 6.23
N ILE A 32 27.77 3.07 5.25
CA ILE A 32 29.06 2.40 5.04
C ILE A 32 29.97 2.61 6.25
N ASN A 33 30.04 3.83 6.79
CA ASN A 33 30.86 4.13 7.96
C ASN A 33 30.38 3.36 9.19
N SER A 34 29.05 3.36 9.46
CA SER A 34 28.47 2.57 10.57
C SER A 34 28.75 1.08 10.42
N PHE A 35 28.83 0.59 9.17
CA PHE A 35 29.17 -0.82 8.89
C PHE A 35 30.66 -1.11 9.15
N LEU A 36 31.54 -0.19 8.79
CA LEU A 36 33.00 -0.34 8.97
C LEU A 36 33.42 -0.20 10.44
N GLU A 37 32.76 0.72 11.17
CA GLU A 37 33.05 0.99 12.58
C GLU A 37 32.31 0.03 13.53
N PHE A 38 31.34 -0.73 13.01
CA PHE A 38 30.47 -1.62 13.79
C PHE A 38 29.78 -0.89 14.94
N ASP A 39 29.30 0.32 14.64
CA ASP A 39 28.68 1.22 15.59
C ASP A 39 27.36 0.67 16.15
N SER A 40 27.00 1.13 17.34
CA SER A 40 25.70 0.83 17.98
C SER A 40 24.50 1.34 17.16
N GLY A 41 24.69 2.32 16.27
CA GLY A 41 23.70 2.84 15.30
C GLY A 41 23.46 1.96 14.09
N LEU A 42 24.36 1.03 13.75
CA LEU A 42 24.31 0.23 12.53
C LEU A 42 22.93 -0.41 12.27
N PHE A 43 22.30 -0.96 13.30
CA PHE A 43 21.01 -1.60 13.18
C PHE A 43 19.89 -0.61 12.80
N LEU A 44 19.93 0.60 13.35
CA LEU A 44 19.00 1.67 13.05
C LEU A 44 19.19 2.17 11.62
N ASP A 45 20.44 2.34 11.20
CA ASP A 45 20.80 2.77 9.85
C ASP A 45 20.37 1.75 8.80
N LEU A 46 20.58 0.46 9.06
CA LEU A 46 20.09 -0.62 8.19
C LEU A 46 18.58 -0.60 8.03
N ILE A 47 17.81 -0.50 9.13
CA ILE A 47 16.35 -0.45 9.07
C ILE A 47 15.88 0.83 8.39
N SER A 48 16.52 1.96 8.68
CA SER A 48 16.21 3.24 8.04
C SER A 48 16.44 3.19 6.54
N HIS A 49 17.55 2.59 6.09
CA HIS A 49 17.90 2.51 4.67
C HIS A 49 17.07 1.49 3.90
N TYR A 50 16.89 0.29 4.45
CA TYR A 50 16.21 -0.81 3.76
C TYR A 50 14.71 -0.92 4.05
N GLY A 51 14.19 -0.18 5.02
CA GLY A 51 12.77 -0.26 5.40
C GLY A 51 11.81 0.14 4.30
N HIS A 52 12.20 1.02 3.38
CA HIS A 52 11.44 1.40 2.20
C HIS A 52 11.14 0.22 1.27
N TYR A 53 12.06 -0.72 1.15
CA TYR A 53 11.88 -1.91 0.30
C TYR A 53 10.81 -2.88 0.85
N GLY A 54 10.39 -2.69 2.09
CA GLY A 54 9.30 -3.47 2.68
C GLY A 54 7.97 -3.31 1.93
N VAL A 55 7.69 -2.13 1.37
CA VAL A 55 6.45 -1.87 0.63
C VAL A 55 6.40 -2.63 -0.70
N PRO A 56 7.41 -2.53 -1.61
CA PRO A 56 7.44 -3.32 -2.83
C PRO A 56 7.36 -4.83 -2.59
N VAL A 57 8.07 -5.32 -1.58
CA VAL A 57 8.01 -6.76 -1.21
C VAL A 57 6.61 -7.15 -0.78
N PHE A 58 5.95 -6.33 0.04
CA PHE A 58 4.58 -6.60 0.47
C PHE A 58 3.60 -6.58 -0.71
N VAL A 59 3.72 -5.61 -1.62
CA VAL A 59 2.92 -5.52 -2.84
C VAL A 59 3.11 -6.76 -3.71
N PHE A 60 4.36 -7.18 -3.93
CA PHE A 60 4.68 -8.39 -4.67
C PHE A 60 4.05 -9.65 -4.03
N LEU A 61 4.25 -9.86 -2.74
CA LEU A 61 3.68 -10.99 -2.01
C LEU A 61 2.15 -10.99 -2.02
N SER A 62 1.53 -9.81 -1.94
CA SER A 62 0.07 -9.67 -2.04
C SER A 62 -0.44 -10.08 -3.41
N GLY A 63 0.20 -9.63 -4.48
CA GLY A 63 -0.12 -10.03 -5.85
C GLY A 63 0.07 -11.54 -6.08
N TYR A 64 1.22 -12.06 -5.66
CA TYR A 64 1.54 -13.48 -5.73
C TYR A 64 0.50 -14.36 -5.00
N GLY A 65 0.11 -13.94 -3.79
CA GLY A 65 -0.93 -14.63 -3.03
C GLY A 65 -2.30 -14.63 -3.72
N LEU A 66 -2.64 -13.57 -4.47
CA LEU A 66 -3.85 -13.53 -5.28
C LEU A 66 -3.78 -14.51 -6.44
N VAL A 67 -2.65 -14.55 -7.16
CA VAL A 67 -2.43 -15.50 -8.25
C VAL A 67 -2.61 -16.93 -7.77
N ILE A 68 -1.89 -17.36 -6.74
CA ILE A 68 -2.02 -18.71 -6.18
C ILE A 68 -3.47 -19.03 -5.79
N LYS A 69 -4.16 -18.05 -5.22
CA LYS A 69 -5.52 -18.26 -4.69
C LYS A 69 -6.57 -18.39 -5.78
N TYR A 70 -6.41 -17.70 -6.91
CA TYR A 70 -7.46 -17.57 -7.92
C TYR A 70 -7.12 -18.21 -9.26
N GLU A 71 -5.86 -18.39 -9.61
CA GLU A 71 -5.45 -18.92 -10.92
C GLU A 71 -5.96 -20.36 -11.19
N LYS A 72 -6.11 -21.15 -10.12
CA LYS A 72 -6.61 -22.55 -10.24
C LYS A 72 -8.13 -22.68 -10.18
N LYS A 73 -8.88 -21.57 -10.19
CA LYS A 73 -10.35 -21.62 -10.14
C LYS A 73 -10.91 -21.68 -11.55
N GLU A 74 -11.69 -22.71 -11.81
CA GLU A 74 -12.39 -22.93 -13.09
C GLU A 74 -13.45 -21.87 -13.40
N VAL A 75 -14.05 -21.27 -12.36
CA VAL A 75 -15.10 -20.26 -12.52
C VAL A 75 -14.61 -18.90 -12.03
N PRO A 76 -14.66 -17.86 -12.90
CA PRO A 76 -14.25 -16.54 -12.51
C PRO A 76 -15.15 -15.98 -11.41
N LEU A 77 -14.52 -15.46 -10.35
CA LEU A 77 -15.23 -14.82 -9.26
C LEU A 77 -15.85 -13.51 -9.75
N LYS A 78 -17.09 -13.19 -9.36
CA LYS A 78 -17.70 -11.90 -9.71
C LYS A 78 -16.91 -10.75 -9.06
N PHE A 79 -16.71 -9.65 -9.79
CA PHE A 79 -15.97 -8.46 -9.33
C PHE A 79 -16.43 -7.97 -7.96
N ARG A 80 -17.75 -7.86 -7.76
CA ARG A 80 -18.33 -7.40 -6.49
C ARG A 80 -17.95 -8.29 -5.32
N GLU A 81 -17.95 -9.61 -5.51
CA GLU A 81 -17.57 -10.56 -4.47
C GLU A 81 -16.08 -10.49 -4.16
N PHE A 82 -15.26 -10.37 -5.21
CA PHE A 82 -13.83 -10.20 -5.08
C PHE A 82 -13.49 -8.95 -4.29
N MET A 83 -14.05 -7.80 -4.66
CA MET A 83 -13.82 -6.52 -3.97
C MET A 83 -14.33 -6.56 -2.53
N LYS A 84 -15.52 -7.12 -2.29
CA LYS A 84 -16.05 -7.28 -0.92
C LYS A 84 -15.12 -8.10 -0.03
N ARG A 85 -14.53 -9.16 -0.57
CA ARG A 85 -13.61 -10.04 0.19
C ARG A 85 -12.25 -9.38 0.49
N HIS A 86 -11.75 -8.53 -0.39
CA HIS A 86 -10.42 -7.92 -0.27
C HIS A 86 -10.47 -6.48 0.23
N ALA A 87 -11.14 -5.58 -0.47
CA ALA A 87 -11.28 -4.19 -0.06
C ALA A 87 -12.13 -4.05 1.22
N GLY A 88 -13.17 -4.86 1.40
CA GLY A 88 -13.98 -4.87 2.61
C GLY A 88 -13.18 -5.19 3.88
N LYS A 89 -12.18 -6.09 3.80
CA LYS A 89 -11.28 -6.35 4.93
C LYS A 89 -10.36 -5.17 5.23
N LEU A 90 -9.88 -4.47 4.21
CA LEU A 90 -9.09 -3.24 4.40
C LEU A 90 -9.92 -2.14 5.07
N TRP A 91 -11.20 -2.01 4.69
CA TRP A 91 -12.14 -1.11 5.37
C TRP A 91 -12.28 -1.41 6.86
N LEU A 92 -12.45 -2.68 7.21
CA LEU A 92 -12.55 -3.10 8.61
C LEU A 92 -11.28 -2.81 9.42
N LEU A 93 -10.13 -2.82 8.78
CA LEU A 93 -8.85 -2.44 9.41
C LEU A 93 -8.68 -0.92 9.50
N LEU A 94 -9.19 -0.20 8.51
CA LEU A 94 -9.03 1.25 8.41
C LEU A 94 -9.99 2.01 9.33
N LEU A 95 -11.24 1.58 9.46
CA LEU A 95 -12.26 2.24 10.27
C LEU A 95 -11.87 2.48 11.74
N PRO A 96 -11.31 1.52 12.47
CA PRO A 96 -10.89 1.73 13.85
C PRO A 96 -9.79 2.79 14.01
N LEU A 97 -9.03 3.07 12.94
CA LEU A 97 -8.01 4.10 12.92
C LEU A 97 -8.58 5.46 12.51
N LEU A 98 -9.49 5.46 11.52
CA LEU A 98 -10.11 6.67 10.99
C LEU A 98 -11.06 7.32 11.98
N ILE A 99 -11.93 6.55 12.61
CA ILE A 99 -12.98 7.07 13.50
C ILE A 99 -12.40 7.88 14.66
N PRO A 100 -11.47 7.35 15.49
CA PRO A 100 -10.87 8.13 16.57
C PRO A 100 -10.09 9.35 16.07
N HIS A 101 -9.38 9.19 14.95
CA HIS A 101 -8.61 10.27 14.37
C HIS A 101 -9.51 11.46 13.99
N PHE A 102 -10.61 11.20 13.26
CA PHE A 102 -11.55 12.24 12.86
C PHE A 102 -12.32 12.82 14.03
N LEU A 103 -12.66 12.03 15.04
CA LEU A 103 -13.29 12.55 16.24
C LEU A 103 -12.38 13.54 16.95
N ILE A 104 -11.10 13.22 17.12
CA ILE A 104 -10.14 14.12 17.76
C ILE A 104 -9.96 15.40 16.95
N LEU A 105 -9.85 15.32 15.63
CA LEU A 105 -9.69 16.49 14.77
C LEU A 105 -10.95 17.36 14.78
N GLY A 106 -12.14 16.79 14.66
CA GLY A 106 -13.40 17.54 14.69
C GLY A 106 -13.69 18.20 16.04
N ILE A 107 -13.17 17.63 17.16
CA ILE A 107 -13.27 18.28 18.49
C ILE A 107 -12.29 19.47 18.57
N LYS A 108 -11.10 19.34 18.00
CA LYS A 108 -10.09 20.40 17.99
C LYS A 108 -10.43 21.55 17.07
N ASP A 109 -10.99 21.24 15.93
CA ASP A 109 -11.36 22.17 14.88
C ASP A 109 -12.69 21.78 14.25
N PRO A 110 -13.81 22.42 14.65
CA PRO A 110 -15.13 22.13 14.09
C PRO A 110 -15.25 22.42 12.59
N SER A 111 -14.44 23.31 12.02
CA SER A 111 -14.42 23.64 10.59
C SER A 111 -13.72 22.58 9.75
N TYR A 112 -12.90 21.71 10.37
CA TYR A 112 -12.05 20.73 9.72
C TYR A 112 -12.78 19.87 8.67
N PHE A 113 -13.99 19.40 8.97
CA PHE A 113 -14.76 18.57 8.05
C PHE A 113 -15.27 19.34 6.84
N GLN A 114 -15.55 20.63 6.99
CA GLN A 114 -16.01 21.48 5.88
C GLN A 114 -14.86 21.83 4.95
N GLU A 115 -13.67 22.06 5.49
CA GLU A 115 -12.49 22.40 4.70
C GLU A 115 -11.89 21.19 4.00
N HIS A 116 -11.94 20.00 4.62
CA HIS A 116 -11.28 18.79 4.13
C HIS A 116 -12.24 17.69 3.65
N TRP A 117 -13.51 18.01 3.36
CA TRP A 117 -14.49 17.00 2.96
C TRP A 117 -14.07 16.19 1.71
N PHE A 118 -13.43 16.86 0.74
CA PHE A 118 -12.96 16.22 -0.48
C PHE A 118 -11.84 15.23 -0.21
N ASP A 119 -10.89 15.61 0.60
CA ASP A 119 -9.77 14.76 1.00
C ASP A 119 -10.25 13.54 1.78
N LEU A 120 -11.22 13.75 2.67
CA LEU A 120 -11.87 12.67 3.42
C LEU A 120 -12.62 11.72 2.48
N ALA A 121 -13.30 12.23 1.46
CA ALA A 121 -13.97 11.42 0.46
C ALA A 121 -12.98 10.59 -0.37
N LEU A 122 -11.86 11.18 -0.81
CA LEU A 122 -10.81 10.45 -1.52
C LEU A 122 -10.20 9.37 -0.65
N MET A 123 -9.95 9.66 0.60
CA MET A 123 -9.36 8.73 1.54
C MET A 123 -10.30 7.56 1.84
N THR A 124 -11.55 7.85 2.17
CA THR A 124 -12.57 6.83 2.38
C THR A 124 -12.89 6.04 1.11
N GLY A 125 -12.75 6.63 -0.06
CA GLY A 125 -12.88 5.98 -1.37
C GLY A 125 -11.65 5.19 -1.83
N PHE A 126 -10.59 5.07 -1.02
CA PHE A 126 -9.31 4.47 -1.41
C PHE A 126 -8.64 5.14 -2.62
N ALA A 127 -8.80 6.43 -2.75
CA ALA A 127 -8.21 7.26 -3.81
C ALA A 127 -7.27 8.35 -3.25
N GLY A 128 -6.90 8.28 -1.97
CA GLY A 128 -6.08 9.28 -1.29
C GLY A 128 -4.68 9.49 -1.90
N ASN A 129 -4.14 8.48 -2.59
CA ASN A 129 -2.87 8.59 -3.31
C ASN A 129 -2.99 9.35 -4.66
N LEU A 130 -4.20 9.68 -5.10
CA LEU A 130 -4.44 10.50 -6.30
C LEU A 130 -4.55 11.99 -5.95
N HIS A 131 -4.55 12.35 -4.67
CA HIS A 131 -4.52 13.73 -4.25
C HIS A 131 -3.18 14.38 -4.60
N PRO A 132 -3.14 15.66 -5.05
CA PRO A 132 -1.88 16.37 -5.36
C PRO A 132 -0.89 16.39 -4.19
N GLU A 133 -1.40 16.40 -2.97
CA GLU A 133 -0.63 16.31 -1.74
C GLU A 133 -1.03 15.06 -0.94
N PRO A 134 -0.61 13.86 -1.39
CA PRO A 134 -1.09 12.59 -0.82
C PRO A 134 -0.70 12.37 0.65
N TYR A 135 0.19 13.20 1.20
CA TYR A 135 0.70 13.08 2.57
C TYR A 135 0.00 13.99 3.60
N ILE A 136 -0.99 14.81 3.17
CA ILE A 136 -1.71 15.75 4.06
C ILE A 136 -2.26 15.05 5.30
N PHE A 137 -2.80 13.85 5.14
CA PHE A 137 -3.48 13.22 6.26
C PHE A 137 -2.55 12.37 7.12
N HIS A 138 -1.79 11.45 6.57
CA HIS A 138 -0.77 10.65 7.29
C HIS A 138 -0.01 9.77 6.31
N GLY A 139 1.29 9.80 6.37
CA GLY A 139 2.20 9.10 5.46
C GLY A 139 1.82 7.67 5.04
N PRO A 140 1.39 6.76 5.94
CA PRO A 140 1.14 5.36 5.55
C PRO A 140 -0.24 5.11 4.90
N TRP A 141 -1.17 6.07 4.85
CA TRP A 141 -2.54 5.81 4.40
C TRP A 141 -2.67 5.71 2.88
N TRP A 142 -1.76 6.32 2.10
CA TRP A 142 -1.68 6.12 0.66
C TRP A 142 -1.56 4.64 0.26
N PHE A 143 -1.01 3.83 1.15
CA PHE A 143 -0.80 2.40 0.93
C PHE A 143 -2.12 1.62 0.80
N PHE A 144 -3.15 1.97 1.56
CA PHE A 144 -4.48 1.35 1.43
C PHE A 144 -5.10 1.60 0.05
N SER A 145 -4.95 2.83 -0.45
CA SER A 145 -5.40 3.20 -1.80
C SER A 145 -4.64 2.41 -2.86
N LEU A 146 -3.32 2.31 -2.75
CA LEU A 146 -2.47 1.53 -3.64
C LEU A 146 -2.91 0.05 -3.70
N ILE A 147 -3.14 -0.58 -2.56
CA ILE A 147 -3.54 -1.99 -2.49
C ILE A 147 -4.91 -2.22 -3.15
N VAL A 148 -5.88 -1.32 -2.96
CA VAL A 148 -7.18 -1.45 -3.62
C VAL A 148 -7.07 -1.29 -5.14
N GLN A 149 -6.25 -0.35 -5.61
CA GLN A 149 -5.96 -0.19 -7.04
C GLN A 149 -5.30 -1.44 -7.63
N LEU A 150 -4.36 -2.05 -6.91
CA LEU A 150 -3.75 -3.32 -7.32
C LEU A 150 -4.77 -4.45 -7.39
N TYR A 151 -5.74 -4.51 -6.47
CA TYR A 151 -6.83 -5.50 -6.56
C TYR A 151 -7.67 -5.31 -7.83
N ILE A 152 -7.96 -4.07 -8.20
CA ILE A 152 -8.71 -3.77 -9.44
C ILE A 152 -7.91 -4.19 -10.67
N ILE A 153 -6.63 -3.83 -10.72
CA ILE A 153 -5.71 -4.21 -11.81
C ILE A 153 -5.59 -5.73 -11.91
N TYR A 154 -5.34 -6.40 -10.78
CA TYR A 154 -5.27 -7.86 -10.74
C TYR A 154 -6.55 -8.51 -11.28
N TYR A 155 -7.72 -8.02 -10.85
CA TYR A 155 -8.99 -8.56 -11.31
C TYR A 155 -9.19 -8.37 -12.81
N ALA A 156 -8.80 -7.22 -13.36
CA ALA A 156 -8.87 -6.96 -14.79
C ALA A 156 -8.02 -7.97 -15.60
N PHE A 157 -6.76 -8.20 -15.20
CA PHE A 157 -5.91 -9.20 -15.84
C PHE A 157 -6.45 -10.62 -15.69
N TYR A 158 -6.91 -10.97 -14.51
CA TYR A 158 -7.52 -12.28 -14.26
C TYR A 158 -8.74 -12.52 -15.16
N TYR A 159 -9.62 -11.53 -15.29
CA TYR A 159 -10.79 -11.60 -16.15
C TYR A 159 -10.42 -11.75 -17.63
N LEU A 160 -9.46 -10.97 -18.11
CA LEU A 160 -8.93 -11.06 -19.47
C LEU A 160 -8.34 -12.45 -19.76
N HIS A 161 -7.58 -13.00 -18.81
CA HIS A 161 -7.03 -14.34 -18.91
C HIS A 161 -8.12 -15.40 -19.01
N CYS A 162 -9.18 -15.32 -18.20
CA CYS A 162 -10.31 -16.24 -18.27
C CYS A 162 -11.04 -16.15 -19.61
N LEU A 163 -11.24 -14.94 -20.15
CA LEU A 163 -11.86 -14.75 -21.47
C LEU A 163 -11.01 -15.39 -22.58
N TYR A 164 -9.70 -15.13 -22.56
CA TYR A 164 -8.78 -15.70 -23.55
C TYR A 164 -8.79 -17.22 -23.52
N SER A 165 -8.71 -17.84 -22.34
CA SER A 165 -8.74 -19.28 -22.18
C SER A 165 -10.06 -19.89 -22.68
N CYS A 166 -11.19 -19.26 -22.40
CA CYS A 166 -12.50 -19.71 -22.88
C CYS A 166 -12.62 -19.60 -24.41
N CYS A 167 -12.09 -18.54 -25.02
CA CYS A 167 -12.10 -18.39 -26.49
C CYS A 167 -11.20 -19.41 -27.16
N THR A 168 -10.01 -19.70 -26.61
CA THR A 168 -9.09 -20.70 -27.18
C THR A 168 -9.67 -22.13 -27.14
N VAL A 169 -10.32 -22.51 -26.06
CA VAL A 169 -10.98 -23.82 -25.95
C VAL A 169 -12.10 -23.96 -26.99
N LYS A 170 -12.96 -22.95 -27.14
CA LYS A 170 -14.03 -22.96 -28.15
C LYS A 170 -13.52 -23.04 -29.59
N LEU A 171 -12.41 -22.37 -29.91
CA LEU A 171 -11.79 -22.43 -31.23
C LEU A 171 -11.23 -23.81 -31.52
N LEU A 172 -10.67 -24.50 -30.53
CA LEU A 172 -10.18 -25.87 -30.67
C LEU A 172 -11.33 -26.89 -30.88
N GLU A 173 -12.46 -26.69 -30.18
CA GLU A 173 -13.66 -27.54 -30.37
C GLU A 173 -14.30 -27.36 -31.74
N LEU A 174 -14.21 -26.18 -32.36
CA LEU A 174 -14.74 -25.92 -33.71
C LEU A 174 -13.82 -26.41 -34.84
N SER A 175 -12.57 -26.74 -34.53
CA SER A 175 -11.57 -27.24 -35.51
C SER A 175 -11.54 -28.77 -35.63
N HIS A 176 -12.32 -29.47 -34.84
CA HIS A 176 -12.54 -30.90 -34.86
C HIS A 176 -13.96 -31.22 -35.32
#